data_d5f3f9cff2a3be19327cc9b5ebf7077d
#
_entry.id   d5f3f9cff2a3be19327cc9b5ebf7077d
#
_cell.length_a   1.000
_cell.length_b   1.000
_cell.length_c   1.000
_cell.angle_alpha   90.00
_cell.angle_beta   90.00
_cell.angle_gamma   90.00
#
_symmetry.space_group_name_H-M   'P 1'
#
loop_
_entity.id
_entity.type
_entity.pdbx_description
1 polymer ?
#
loop_
_entity_poly.entity_id
_entity_poly.type
_entity_poly.pdbx_seq_one_letter_code
_entity_poly.pdbx_strand_id
1 'polypeptide(L)'
;MTEQSIIVKSSLNDYALIDFGGGRKLERFSDIVIDRPAPHAKNKPHQTDWNPDWIYSGTRVTDGEWQAQHEGLPTDWQITMAGQIMHCRLGLGGQVGVYPEHAACWQWVRERLEGCSYIKDLKVLNLFAGTGGATQAAVLAGAQVTHVDAQASQLELARLNIGEQGARFIKENVMTYVERMLRNGERYHMLIMDPPSFGRAAKGKVWDIRRDFEPLIKSLPRLVTPDCRGIWVSLHTQDMQAEAVAGWVNQVMPGQAQPLQLGTQTKDGDVLAAGVAAIWQDDYK
;
A
#
# COMPACT_ATOMS: atom_id res chain seq x y z
N MET A 1 -19.06 17.30 6.19
CA MET A 1 -17.88 16.83 6.92
C MET A 1 -16.69 17.03 6.00
N THR A 2 -15.68 17.78 6.39
CA THR A 2 -14.51 18.08 5.56
C THR A 2 -13.70 16.80 5.37
N GLU A 3 -13.48 16.42 4.11
CA GLU A 3 -12.58 15.35 3.69
C GLU A 3 -11.23 15.51 4.42
N GLN A 4 -10.86 14.57 5.29
CA GLN A 4 -9.53 14.54 5.87
C GLN A 4 -8.57 13.98 4.82
N SER A 5 -7.94 14.84 4.05
CA SER A 5 -6.92 14.45 3.10
C SER A 5 -5.65 14.06 3.85
N ILE A 6 -5.30 12.80 3.87
CA ILE A 6 -3.97 12.35 4.28
C ILE A 6 -3.05 12.53 3.07
N ILE A 7 -2.31 13.62 3.07
CA ILE A 7 -1.32 13.90 2.05
C ILE A 7 0.05 13.54 2.61
N VAL A 8 0.76 12.67 1.91
CA VAL A 8 2.16 12.42 2.20
C VAL A 8 2.97 13.62 1.70
N LYS A 9 3.52 14.41 2.63
CA LYS A 9 4.32 15.60 2.31
C LYS A 9 5.52 15.23 1.43
N SER A 10 5.98 16.17 0.65
CA SER A 10 7.02 16.08 -0.38
C SER A 10 8.39 15.56 0.07
N SER A 11 8.66 15.44 1.36
CA SER A 11 9.90 14.85 1.86
C SER A 11 9.60 13.84 2.96
N LEU A 12 9.75 12.58 2.63
CA LEU A 12 9.76 11.46 3.55
C LEU A 12 11.18 10.88 3.57
N ASN A 13 12.10 11.55 4.26
CA ASN A 13 13.52 11.18 4.27
C ASN A 13 14.07 11.12 2.83
N ASP A 14 14.28 9.91 2.29
CA ASP A 14 14.89 9.68 0.99
C ASP A 14 13.91 9.72 -0.19
N TYR A 15 12.61 9.98 0.04
CA TYR A 15 11.62 10.12 -1.04
C TYR A 15 11.15 11.55 -1.22
N ALA A 16 10.95 11.97 -2.49
CA ALA A 16 10.26 13.20 -2.85
C ALA A 16 9.50 13.06 -4.17
N LEU A 17 8.26 13.56 -4.22
CA LEU A 17 7.59 13.88 -5.47
C LEU A 17 8.13 15.24 -5.94
N ILE A 18 8.86 15.26 -7.07
CA ILE A 18 9.47 16.49 -7.61
C ILE A 18 8.44 17.26 -8.42
N ASP A 19 7.79 16.57 -9.39
CA ASP A 19 6.81 17.17 -10.29
C ASP A 19 5.90 16.09 -10.87
N PHE A 20 4.76 16.48 -11.46
CA PHE A 20 3.88 15.59 -12.21
C PHE A 20 3.04 16.35 -13.22
N GLY A 21 2.67 15.68 -14.31
CA GLY A 21 1.83 16.23 -15.35
C GLY A 21 1.92 15.40 -16.64
N GLY A 22 1.06 15.66 -17.61
CA GLY A 22 1.06 14.92 -18.88
C GLY A 22 0.88 13.40 -18.75
N GLY A 23 0.30 12.93 -17.65
CA GLY A 23 0.16 11.51 -17.36
C GLY A 23 1.42 10.84 -16.77
N ARG A 24 2.38 11.61 -16.32
CA ARG A 24 3.67 11.15 -15.77
C ARG A 24 3.99 11.84 -14.46
N LYS A 25 4.96 11.31 -13.71
CA LYS A 25 5.50 11.89 -12.49
C LYS A 25 7.01 11.72 -12.41
N LEU A 26 7.66 12.73 -11.86
CA LEU A 26 9.08 12.75 -11.55
C LEU A 26 9.23 12.58 -10.03
N GLU A 27 9.90 11.54 -9.62
CA GLU A 27 10.12 11.20 -8.22
C GLU A 27 11.59 10.97 -7.93
N ARG A 28 12.01 11.29 -6.72
CA ARG A 28 13.33 10.97 -6.21
C ARG A 28 13.24 9.90 -5.12
N PHE A 29 14.06 8.87 -5.25
CA PHE A 29 14.25 7.79 -4.29
C PHE A 29 15.72 7.71 -3.90
N SER A 30 16.12 8.30 -2.77
CA SER A 30 17.49 8.62 -2.39
C SER A 30 18.11 9.56 -3.41
N ASP A 31 19.17 9.18 -4.08
CA ASP A 31 19.84 9.95 -5.11
C ASP A 31 19.35 9.63 -6.54
N ILE A 32 18.42 8.72 -6.69
CA ILE A 32 17.91 8.27 -7.99
C ILE A 32 16.60 8.99 -8.35
N VAL A 33 16.61 9.67 -9.48
CA VAL A 33 15.45 10.39 -10.03
C VAL A 33 14.79 9.56 -11.13
N ILE A 34 13.48 9.39 -11.04
CA ILE A 34 12.71 8.48 -11.90
C ILE A 34 11.54 9.22 -12.54
N ASP A 35 11.42 9.09 -13.86
CA ASP A 35 10.24 9.47 -14.62
C ASP A 35 9.42 8.22 -14.97
N ARG A 36 8.15 8.18 -14.53
CA ARG A 36 7.26 7.05 -14.77
C ARG A 36 5.79 7.45 -14.92
N PRO A 37 4.92 6.55 -15.43
CA PRO A 37 3.50 6.85 -15.59
C PRO A 37 2.78 7.22 -14.30
N ALA A 38 1.92 8.22 -14.41
CA ALA A 38 0.97 8.65 -13.38
C ALA A 38 -0.38 8.99 -14.05
N PRO A 39 -1.27 8.01 -14.27
CA PRO A 39 -2.53 8.24 -15.00
C PRO A 39 -3.40 9.34 -14.41
N HIS A 40 -3.33 9.61 -13.12
CA HIS A 40 -4.05 10.68 -12.45
C HIS A 40 -3.50 12.09 -12.75
N ALA A 41 -2.31 12.19 -13.35
CA ALA A 41 -1.66 13.45 -13.72
C ALA A 41 -1.97 13.94 -15.15
N LYS A 42 -2.96 13.35 -15.86
CA LYS A 42 -3.23 13.63 -17.29
C LYS A 42 -3.63 15.07 -17.57
N ASN A 43 -4.36 15.69 -16.67
CA ASN A 43 -4.99 17.00 -16.89
C ASN A 43 -4.11 18.19 -16.46
N LYS A 44 -2.91 17.93 -15.97
CA LYS A 44 -1.94 18.94 -15.59
C LYS A 44 -0.75 18.87 -16.54
N PRO A 45 -0.33 19.97 -17.20
CA PRO A 45 0.96 20.00 -17.90
C PRO A 45 2.08 19.87 -16.88
N HIS A 46 3.12 19.07 -17.14
CA HIS A 46 4.32 19.09 -16.31
C HIS A 46 5.11 20.37 -16.55
N GLN A 47 5.79 20.83 -15.52
CA GLN A 47 6.70 21.95 -15.63
C GLN A 47 8.00 21.42 -16.24
N THR A 48 8.49 22.08 -17.26
CA THR A 48 9.80 22.02 -17.92
C THR A 48 10.75 20.82 -17.69
N ASP A 49 11.67 20.69 -18.56
CA ASP A 49 12.87 19.87 -18.72
C ASP A 49 13.25 18.97 -17.53
N TRP A 50 12.54 17.88 -17.39
CA TRP A 50 12.91 16.83 -16.44
C TRP A 50 14.24 16.19 -16.85
N ASN A 51 15.10 15.95 -15.87
CA ASN A 51 16.37 15.26 -16.04
C ASN A 51 16.42 14.03 -15.11
N PRO A 52 15.68 12.96 -15.43
CA PRO A 52 15.68 11.75 -14.65
C PRO A 52 16.91 10.89 -14.92
N ASP A 53 17.24 10.00 -13.97
CA ASP A 53 18.22 8.93 -14.15
C ASP A 53 17.59 7.73 -14.90
N TRP A 54 16.36 7.42 -14.57
CA TRP A 54 15.59 6.35 -15.20
C TRP A 54 14.28 6.85 -15.77
N ILE A 55 13.94 6.40 -16.98
CA ILE A 55 12.65 6.63 -17.64
C ILE A 55 11.97 5.27 -17.88
N TYR A 56 10.71 5.12 -17.44
CA TYR A 56 9.88 4.03 -17.91
C TYR A 56 9.15 4.48 -19.17
N SER A 57 9.43 3.83 -20.32
CA SER A 57 8.95 4.26 -21.64
C SER A 57 7.45 4.02 -21.88
N GLY A 58 6.84 3.08 -21.15
CA GLY A 58 5.44 2.71 -21.33
C GLY A 58 4.46 3.68 -20.68
N THR A 59 3.21 3.57 -21.12
CA THR A 59 2.05 4.26 -20.54
C THR A 59 1.20 3.33 -19.69
N ARG A 60 1.43 2.01 -19.78
CA ARG A 60 0.71 0.93 -19.08
C ARG A 60 1.69 -0.08 -18.50
N VAL A 61 1.17 -0.93 -17.64
CA VAL A 61 1.95 -1.99 -16.95
C VAL A 61 2.63 -3.01 -17.88
N THR A 62 2.20 -3.11 -19.13
CA THR A 62 2.64 -4.17 -20.07
C THR A 62 3.35 -3.67 -21.32
N ASP A 63 3.51 -2.37 -21.49
CA ASP A 63 3.90 -1.78 -22.78
C ASP A 63 5.21 -0.98 -22.75
N GLY A 64 6.01 -1.09 -21.67
CA GLY A 64 7.22 -0.31 -21.55
C GLY A 64 8.38 -1.05 -20.90
N GLU A 65 9.52 -0.41 -20.95
CA GLU A 65 10.76 -0.86 -20.34
C GLU A 65 11.47 0.33 -19.66
N TRP A 66 12.37 0.01 -18.74
CA TRP A 66 13.23 0.99 -18.10
C TRP A 66 14.41 1.37 -18.98
N GLN A 67 14.63 2.66 -19.13
CA GLN A 67 15.72 3.24 -19.92
C GLN A 67 16.62 4.07 -19.02
N ALA A 68 17.87 3.60 -18.84
CA ALA A 68 18.91 4.37 -18.16
C ALA A 68 19.32 5.57 -18.99
N GLN A 69 19.45 6.73 -18.38
CA GLN A 69 19.89 7.95 -19.07
C GLN A 69 21.42 8.11 -19.04
N HIS A 70 22.11 7.39 -18.17
CA HIS A 70 23.57 7.29 -18.15
C HIS A 70 24.03 5.92 -17.60
N GLU A 71 25.29 5.61 -17.76
CA GLU A 71 25.89 4.35 -17.32
C GLU A 71 26.03 4.27 -15.79
N GLY A 72 26.09 3.07 -15.25
CA GLY A 72 26.40 2.82 -13.84
C GLY A 72 25.23 2.99 -12.87
N LEU A 73 24.02 3.24 -13.35
CA LEU A 73 22.84 3.38 -12.50
C LEU A 73 22.41 2.04 -11.88
N PRO A 74 22.08 2.00 -10.58
CA PRO A 74 21.58 0.80 -9.94
C PRO A 74 20.15 0.49 -10.42
N THR A 75 19.83 -0.80 -10.48
CA THR A 75 18.46 -1.31 -10.71
C THR A 75 17.78 -1.79 -9.41
N ASP A 76 18.56 -1.85 -8.32
CA ASP A 76 18.14 -2.25 -6.97
C ASP A 76 18.94 -1.41 -5.95
N TRP A 77 18.24 -0.74 -5.02
CA TRP A 77 18.86 0.09 -3.97
C TRP A 77 17.95 0.19 -2.75
N GLN A 78 18.42 0.80 -1.70
CA GLN A 78 17.63 1.03 -0.48
C GLN A 78 17.34 2.51 -0.26
N ILE A 79 16.20 2.78 0.36
CA ILE A 79 15.83 4.10 0.87
C ILE A 79 15.31 3.99 2.30
N THR A 80 15.43 5.09 3.04
CA THR A 80 14.72 5.28 4.29
C THR A 80 13.44 6.08 4.02
N MET A 81 12.29 5.54 4.36
CA MET A 81 11.02 6.22 4.20
C MET A 81 10.09 5.94 5.39
N ALA A 82 9.52 7.00 5.96
CA ALA A 82 8.62 6.90 7.11
C ALA A 82 9.18 6.05 8.27
N GLY A 83 10.52 6.16 8.53
CA GLY A 83 11.20 5.42 9.61
C GLY A 83 11.46 3.94 9.30
N GLN A 84 11.37 3.52 8.05
CA GLN A 84 11.63 2.15 7.59
C GLN A 84 12.64 2.14 6.46
N ILE A 85 13.48 1.12 6.40
CA ILE A 85 14.36 0.86 5.25
C ILE A 85 13.58 0.00 4.26
N MET A 86 13.46 0.50 3.01
CA MET A 86 12.74 -0.17 1.95
C MET A 86 13.66 -0.38 0.75
N HIS A 87 13.57 -1.57 0.13
CA HIS A 87 14.23 -1.86 -1.13
C HIS A 87 13.44 -1.32 -2.31
N CYS A 88 14.09 -0.50 -3.11
CA CYS A 88 13.63 -0.10 -4.43
C CYS A 88 14.21 -1.05 -5.47
N ARG A 89 13.37 -1.54 -6.37
CA ARG A 89 13.78 -2.39 -7.50
C ARG A 89 12.95 -2.02 -8.72
N LEU A 90 13.60 -1.74 -9.82
CA LEU A 90 12.93 -1.46 -11.08
C LEU A 90 12.17 -2.70 -11.56
N GLY A 91 10.86 -2.61 -11.56
CA GLY A 91 9.93 -3.70 -11.86
C GLY A 91 9.09 -3.43 -13.11
N LEU A 92 8.27 -4.41 -13.43
CA LEU A 92 7.31 -4.29 -14.54
C LEU A 92 6.32 -3.14 -14.30
N GLY A 93 5.93 -2.49 -15.37
CA GLY A 93 4.90 -1.45 -15.31
C GLY A 93 5.34 -0.14 -14.68
N GLY A 94 6.62 0.14 -14.63
CA GLY A 94 7.15 1.34 -13.99
C GLY A 94 7.09 1.27 -12.46
N GLN A 95 6.93 0.08 -11.88
CA GLN A 95 6.95 -0.07 -10.43
C GLN A 95 8.38 -0.02 -9.89
N VAL A 96 8.54 0.51 -8.66
CA VAL A 96 9.83 0.66 -7.98
C VAL A 96 9.86 -0.15 -6.67
N GLY A 97 8.76 -0.83 -6.34
CA GLY A 97 8.65 -1.63 -5.11
C GLY A 97 8.35 -0.81 -3.85
N VAL A 98 8.32 0.51 -3.93
CA VAL A 98 7.95 1.41 -2.83
C VAL A 98 6.77 2.28 -3.28
N TYR A 99 5.80 2.44 -2.38
CA TYR A 99 4.54 3.13 -2.62
C TYR A 99 4.39 4.25 -1.57
N PRO A 100 4.84 5.47 -1.86
CA PRO A 100 4.95 6.54 -0.88
C PRO A 100 3.61 6.97 -0.26
N GLU A 101 2.53 6.85 -1.01
CA GLU A 101 1.16 7.10 -0.54
C GLU A 101 0.73 6.22 0.64
N HIS A 102 1.37 5.06 0.82
CA HIS A 102 1.12 4.15 1.94
C HIS A 102 1.87 4.50 3.22
N ALA A 103 2.77 5.49 3.21
CA ALA A 103 3.49 5.91 4.41
C ALA A 103 2.53 6.30 5.56
N ALA A 104 1.36 6.87 5.23
CA ALA A 104 0.31 7.18 6.19
C ALA A 104 -0.24 5.91 6.87
N CYS A 105 -0.45 4.83 6.11
CA CYS A 105 -0.82 3.52 6.65
C CYS A 105 0.25 2.98 7.61
N TRP A 106 1.54 3.07 7.23
CA TRP A 106 2.63 2.56 8.06
C TRP A 106 2.75 3.31 9.38
N GLN A 107 2.58 4.63 9.34
CA GLN A 107 2.55 5.47 10.54
C GLN A 107 1.37 5.10 11.43
N TRP A 108 0.16 5.03 10.87
CA TRP A 108 -1.05 4.66 11.60
C TRP A 108 -0.92 3.27 12.25
N VAL A 109 -0.36 2.28 11.55
CA VAL A 109 -0.13 0.94 12.11
C VAL A 109 0.77 1.00 13.33
N ARG A 110 1.88 1.76 13.27
CA ARG A 110 2.77 1.94 14.43
C ARG A 110 2.06 2.60 15.59
N GLU A 111 1.40 3.73 15.36
CA GLU A 111 0.68 4.49 16.40
C GLU A 111 -0.39 3.64 17.09
N ARG A 112 -1.11 2.79 16.35
CA ARG A 112 -2.13 1.91 16.91
C ARG A 112 -1.58 0.74 17.71
N LEU A 113 -0.35 0.34 17.45
CA LEU A 113 0.32 -0.78 18.12
C LEU A 113 1.25 -0.30 19.25
N GLU A 114 1.73 0.94 19.20
CA GLU A 114 2.60 1.51 20.22
C GLU A 114 1.92 1.54 21.61
N GLY A 115 2.72 1.31 22.66
CA GLY A 115 2.25 1.34 24.04
C GLY A 115 1.40 0.15 24.47
N CYS A 116 1.18 -0.83 23.61
CA CYS A 116 0.44 -2.03 23.96
C CYS A 116 1.32 -2.99 24.78
N SER A 117 0.97 -3.24 26.05
CA SER A 117 1.77 -4.09 26.94
C SER A 117 1.84 -5.56 26.52
N TYR A 118 0.90 -6.01 25.68
CA TYR A 118 0.82 -7.38 25.15
C TYR A 118 1.05 -7.44 23.64
N ILE A 119 1.82 -6.52 23.10
CA ILE A 119 2.07 -6.36 21.63
C ILE A 119 2.52 -7.68 20.96
N LYS A 120 3.29 -8.51 21.67
CA LYS A 120 3.80 -9.79 21.16
C LYS A 120 2.70 -10.83 20.90
N ASP A 121 1.52 -10.65 21.50
CA ASP A 121 0.37 -11.53 21.32
C ASP A 121 -0.59 -10.99 20.25
N LEU A 122 -0.39 -9.75 19.80
CA LEU A 122 -1.21 -9.16 18.76
C LEU A 122 -0.93 -9.80 17.40
N LYS A 123 -1.97 -10.33 16.80
CA LYS A 123 -1.96 -10.89 15.45
C LYS A 123 -2.45 -9.85 14.44
N VAL A 124 -1.61 -9.51 13.50
CA VAL A 124 -1.93 -8.61 12.38
C VAL A 124 -2.05 -9.42 11.10
N LEU A 125 -3.11 -9.20 10.33
CA LEU A 125 -3.28 -9.78 9.00
C LEU A 125 -3.16 -8.67 7.95
N ASN A 126 -2.18 -8.81 7.06
CA ASN A 126 -2.03 -7.94 5.90
C ASN A 126 -2.34 -8.72 4.62
N LEU A 127 -3.40 -8.32 3.93
CA LEU A 127 -3.91 -8.92 2.70
C LEU A 127 -3.56 -8.05 1.49
N PHE A 128 -3.19 -8.67 0.36
CA PHE A 128 -2.60 -7.99 -0.79
C PHE A 128 -1.38 -7.17 -0.37
N ALA A 129 -0.54 -7.81 0.44
CA ALA A 129 0.45 -7.13 1.27
C ALA A 129 1.66 -6.59 0.50
N GLY A 130 1.78 -6.92 -0.80
CA GLY A 130 2.76 -6.38 -1.72
C GLY A 130 4.20 -6.54 -1.24
N THR A 131 4.97 -5.47 -1.31
CA THR A 131 6.39 -5.42 -0.89
C THR A 131 6.58 -5.27 0.62
N GLY A 132 5.49 -5.21 1.40
CA GLY A 132 5.52 -5.38 2.84
C GLY A 132 5.72 -4.14 3.70
N GLY A 133 5.56 -2.91 3.19
CA GLY A 133 5.76 -1.72 4.01
C GLY A 133 4.88 -1.68 5.27
N ALA A 134 3.57 -1.95 5.14
CA ALA A 134 2.69 -2.03 6.31
C ALA A 134 2.99 -3.25 7.22
N THR A 135 3.42 -4.37 6.64
CA THR A 135 3.91 -5.52 7.40
C THR A 135 5.13 -5.17 8.23
N GLN A 136 6.13 -4.49 7.63
CA GLN A 136 7.33 -4.05 8.33
C GLN A 136 6.99 -3.10 9.48
N ALA A 137 6.05 -2.17 9.27
CA ALA A 137 5.57 -1.28 10.33
C ALA A 137 5.05 -2.04 11.54
N ALA A 138 4.22 -3.06 11.32
CA ALA A 138 3.67 -3.89 12.41
C ALA A 138 4.73 -4.79 13.08
N VAL A 139 5.67 -5.34 12.31
CA VAL A 139 6.79 -6.15 12.83
C VAL A 139 7.72 -5.30 13.70
N LEU A 140 8.07 -4.09 13.25
CA LEU A 140 8.90 -3.17 14.02
C LEU A 140 8.22 -2.71 15.31
N ALA A 141 6.90 -2.64 15.34
CA ALA A 141 6.13 -2.41 16.55
C ALA A 141 6.10 -3.64 17.49
N GLY A 142 6.47 -4.83 17.04
CA GLY A 142 6.58 -6.06 17.83
C GLY A 142 5.42 -7.05 17.68
N ALA A 143 4.47 -6.82 16.76
CA ALA A 143 3.33 -7.69 16.54
C ALA A 143 3.67 -8.94 15.71
N GLN A 144 2.85 -10.00 15.84
CA GLN A 144 2.91 -11.18 14.98
C GLN A 144 2.15 -10.90 13.67
N VAL A 145 2.85 -10.90 12.54
CA VAL A 145 2.24 -10.54 11.25
C VAL A 145 2.10 -11.73 10.32
N THR A 146 0.92 -11.87 9.75
CA THR A 146 0.70 -12.73 8.57
C THR A 146 0.58 -11.86 7.32
N HIS A 147 1.51 -12.03 6.41
CA HIS A 147 1.63 -11.32 5.15
C HIS A 147 1.14 -12.22 4.02
N VAL A 148 0.06 -11.85 3.35
CA VAL A 148 -0.56 -12.65 2.28
C VAL A 148 -0.51 -11.90 0.97
N ASP A 149 0.14 -12.49 -0.02
CA ASP A 149 0.15 -12.00 -1.40
C ASP A 149 0.20 -13.16 -2.39
N ALA A 150 -0.39 -12.97 -3.57
CA ALA A 150 -0.41 -14.00 -4.61
C ALA A 150 0.85 -13.96 -5.50
N GLN A 151 1.58 -12.84 -5.53
CA GLN A 151 2.70 -12.61 -6.43
C GLN A 151 4.03 -12.96 -5.78
N ALA A 152 4.79 -13.88 -6.42
CA ALA A 152 6.08 -14.34 -5.89
C ALA A 152 7.11 -13.20 -5.80
N SER A 153 7.15 -12.31 -6.80
CA SER A 153 8.08 -11.17 -6.83
C SER A 153 7.82 -10.15 -5.70
N GLN A 154 6.55 -9.94 -5.35
CA GLN A 154 6.19 -9.07 -4.22
C GLN A 154 6.66 -9.69 -2.90
N LEU A 155 6.41 -10.99 -2.71
CA LEU A 155 6.86 -11.73 -1.53
C LEU A 155 8.39 -11.79 -1.39
N GLU A 156 9.10 -11.90 -2.51
CA GLU A 156 10.57 -11.86 -2.50
C GLU A 156 11.07 -10.51 -1.96
N LEU A 157 10.54 -9.40 -2.49
CA LEU A 157 10.92 -8.07 -2.05
C LEU A 157 10.46 -7.79 -0.61
N ALA A 158 9.30 -8.32 -0.22
CA ALA A 158 8.82 -8.24 1.16
C ALA A 158 9.76 -8.94 2.15
N ARG A 159 10.32 -10.11 1.79
CA ARG A 159 11.32 -10.79 2.62
C ARG A 159 12.63 -10.00 2.74
N LEU A 160 13.05 -9.32 1.69
CA LEU A 160 14.21 -8.41 1.77
C LEU A 160 13.94 -7.24 2.70
N ASN A 161 12.73 -6.67 2.66
CA ASN A 161 12.35 -5.54 3.52
C ASN A 161 12.20 -5.92 5.00
N ILE A 162 11.70 -7.13 5.30
CA ILE A 162 11.25 -7.51 6.65
C ILE A 162 12.20 -8.52 7.31
N GLY A 163 12.93 -9.30 6.50
CA GLY A 163 13.66 -10.48 6.93
C GLY A 163 12.80 -11.76 6.90
N GLU A 164 13.42 -12.89 6.63
CA GLU A 164 12.75 -14.18 6.42
C GLU A 164 11.88 -14.63 7.61
N GLN A 165 12.26 -14.28 8.83
CA GLN A 165 11.57 -14.68 10.06
C GLN A 165 10.75 -13.56 10.69
N GLY A 166 10.72 -12.37 10.08
CA GLY A 166 10.02 -11.20 10.62
C GLY A 166 8.50 -11.32 10.53
N ALA A 167 7.98 -12.09 9.56
CA ALA A 167 6.55 -12.31 9.38
C ALA A 167 6.27 -13.71 8.83
N ARG A 168 5.02 -14.16 8.95
CA ARG A 168 4.54 -15.37 8.26
C ARG A 168 4.13 -15.04 6.84
N PHE A 169 4.99 -15.34 5.87
CA PHE A 169 4.73 -15.08 4.44
C PHE A 169 3.90 -16.19 3.81
N ILE A 170 2.78 -15.84 3.20
CA ILE A 170 1.83 -16.76 2.56
C ILE A 170 1.65 -16.38 1.09
N LYS A 171 2.08 -17.27 0.18
CA LYS A 171 1.82 -17.15 -1.25
C LYS A 171 0.50 -17.82 -1.60
N GLU A 172 -0.59 -17.07 -1.56
CA GLU A 172 -1.93 -17.60 -1.82
C GLU A 172 -2.86 -16.52 -2.37
N ASN A 173 -3.91 -16.93 -3.09
CA ASN A 173 -5.01 -16.04 -3.41
C ASN A 173 -5.72 -15.59 -2.12
N VAL A 174 -5.95 -14.30 -1.96
CA VAL A 174 -6.50 -13.72 -0.72
C VAL A 174 -7.85 -14.29 -0.36
N MET A 175 -8.78 -14.46 -1.32
CA MET A 175 -10.10 -15.02 -1.03
C MET A 175 -10.02 -16.47 -0.55
N THR A 176 -9.15 -17.28 -1.16
CA THR A 176 -8.90 -18.66 -0.72
C THR A 176 -8.31 -18.69 0.70
N TYR A 177 -7.36 -17.79 0.98
CA TYR A 177 -6.79 -17.66 2.31
C TYR A 177 -7.85 -17.27 3.34
N VAL A 178 -8.64 -16.24 3.07
CA VAL A 178 -9.72 -15.75 3.95
C VAL A 178 -10.75 -16.84 4.23
N GLU A 179 -11.23 -17.54 3.19
CA GLU A 179 -12.18 -18.66 3.34
C GLU A 179 -11.63 -19.75 4.27
N ARG A 180 -10.33 -20.05 4.18
CA ARG A 180 -9.66 -21.02 5.05
C ARG A 180 -9.58 -20.52 6.49
N MET A 181 -9.24 -19.25 6.71
CA MET A 181 -9.18 -18.66 8.06
C MET A 181 -10.55 -18.63 8.73
N LEU A 182 -11.59 -18.29 7.99
CA LEU A 182 -12.97 -18.31 8.49
C LEU A 182 -13.43 -19.72 8.91
N ARG A 183 -13.05 -20.76 8.15
CA ARG A 183 -13.36 -22.16 8.52
C ARG A 183 -12.63 -22.61 9.78
N ASN A 184 -11.41 -22.11 9.96
CA ASN A 184 -10.57 -22.46 11.12
C ASN A 184 -10.91 -21.61 12.37
N GLY A 185 -11.78 -20.60 12.26
CA GLY A 185 -12.10 -19.69 13.36
C GLY A 185 -10.97 -18.76 13.75
N GLU A 186 -9.99 -18.54 12.85
CA GLU A 186 -8.86 -17.64 13.10
C GLU A 186 -9.30 -16.18 13.12
N ARG A 187 -8.76 -15.41 14.06
CA ARG A 187 -9.06 -13.99 14.25
C ARG A 187 -7.80 -13.18 14.47
N TYR A 188 -7.89 -11.91 14.11
CA TYR A 188 -6.78 -10.97 14.11
C TYR A 188 -7.15 -9.69 14.87
N HIS A 189 -6.16 -9.10 15.53
CA HIS A 189 -6.32 -7.85 16.27
C HIS A 189 -6.20 -6.60 15.39
N MET A 190 -5.68 -6.76 14.17
CA MET A 190 -5.62 -5.69 13.17
C MET A 190 -5.69 -6.31 11.77
N LEU A 191 -6.43 -5.64 10.88
CA LEU A 191 -6.49 -5.99 9.47
C LEU A 191 -5.99 -4.83 8.60
N ILE A 192 -5.15 -5.15 7.63
CA ILE A 192 -4.68 -4.20 6.61
C ILE A 192 -4.94 -4.85 5.26
N MET A 193 -5.50 -4.08 4.32
CA MET A 193 -5.72 -4.58 2.97
C MET A 193 -5.62 -3.49 1.92
N ASP A 194 -4.99 -3.83 0.81
CA ASP A 194 -4.79 -2.95 -0.35
C ASP A 194 -5.08 -3.70 -1.66
N PRO A 195 -6.35 -4.07 -1.91
CA PRO A 195 -6.69 -4.88 -3.05
C PRO A 195 -6.49 -4.11 -4.37
N PRO A 196 -5.85 -4.72 -5.38
CA PRO A 196 -5.74 -4.14 -6.71
C PRO A 196 -7.10 -4.14 -7.42
N SER A 197 -7.26 -3.30 -8.45
CA SER A 197 -8.46 -3.34 -9.31
C SER A 197 -8.65 -4.71 -9.95
N PHE A 198 -7.53 -5.33 -10.41
CA PHE A 198 -7.48 -6.69 -10.96
C PHE A 198 -6.22 -7.40 -10.51
N GLY A 199 -6.33 -8.68 -10.16
CA GLY A 199 -5.21 -9.54 -9.79
C GLY A 199 -5.20 -10.83 -10.58
N ARG A 200 -4.07 -11.18 -11.21
CA ARG A 200 -3.88 -12.49 -11.84
C ARG A 200 -3.29 -13.46 -10.82
N ALA A 201 -4.03 -14.52 -10.50
CA ALA A 201 -3.44 -15.66 -9.81
C ALA A 201 -2.82 -16.61 -10.85
N ALA A 202 -1.65 -17.16 -10.55
CA ALA A 202 -0.96 -18.13 -11.44
C ALA A 202 -1.79 -19.41 -11.65
N LYS A 203 -2.64 -19.78 -10.69
CA LYS A 203 -3.66 -20.84 -10.77
C LYS A 203 -4.85 -20.43 -9.89
N GLY A 204 -6.05 -20.33 -10.44
CA GLY A 204 -7.27 -20.11 -9.67
C GLY A 204 -8.10 -18.90 -10.09
N LYS A 205 -9.00 -18.46 -9.22
CA LYS A 205 -9.90 -17.33 -9.46
C LYS A 205 -9.08 -16.04 -9.60
N VAL A 206 -9.28 -15.34 -10.70
CA VAL A 206 -8.78 -13.98 -10.90
C VAL A 206 -9.52 -13.06 -9.94
N TRP A 207 -8.78 -12.27 -9.17
CA TRP A 207 -9.37 -11.19 -8.37
C TRP A 207 -9.93 -10.10 -9.28
N ASP A 208 -11.16 -9.69 -9.02
CA ASP A 208 -11.80 -8.52 -9.62
C ASP A 208 -12.47 -7.72 -8.50
N ILE A 209 -12.07 -6.48 -8.30
CA ILE A 209 -12.55 -5.65 -7.20
C ILE A 209 -14.07 -5.47 -7.22
N ARG A 210 -14.69 -5.38 -8.39
CA ARG A 210 -16.14 -5.20 -8.55
C ARG A 210 -16.94 -6.41 -8.09
N ARG A 211 -16.35 -7.60 -8.15
CA ARG A 211 -16.98 -8.87 -7.78
C ARG A 211 -16.62 -9.30 -6.37
N ASP A 212 -15.35 -9.16 -6.00
CA ASP A 212 -14.77 -9.85 -4.85
C ASP A 212 -14.62 -8.94 -3.62
N PHE A 213 -14.68 -7.60 -3.80
CA PHE A 213 -14.45 -6.66 -2.68
C PHE A 213 -15.57 -6.72 -1.64
N GLU A 214 -16.83 -6.68 -2.06
CA GLU A 214 -17.97 -6.75 -1.13
C GLU A 214 -18.00 -8.06 -0.33
N PRO A 215 -17.81 -9.26 -0.91
CA PRO A 215 -17.64 -10.50 -0.15
C PRO A 215 -16.48 -10.45 0.85
N LEU A 216 -15.35 -9.85 0.49
CA LEU A 216 -14.22 -9.68 1.39
C LEU A 216 -14.57 -8.79 2.59
N ILE A 217 -15.19 -7.62 2.35
CA ILE A 217 -15.64 -6.72 3.41
C ILE A 217 -16.66 -7.41 4.34
N LYS A 218 -17.60 -8.17 3.81
CA LYS A 218 -18.56 -8.95 4.61
C LYS A 218 -17.92 -10.00 5.53
N SER A 219 -16.67 -10.38 5.25
CA SER A 219 -15.94 -11.32 6.10
C SER A 219 -15.29 -10.69 7.33
N LEU A 220 -15.11 -9.36 7.37
CA LEU A 220 -14.36 -8.64 8.41
C LEU A 220 -14.82 -8.96 9.84
N PRO A 221 -16.14 -8.94 10.18
CA PRO A 221 -16.57 -9.17 11.56
C PRO A 221 -16.18 -10.56 12.11
N ARG A 222 -15.97 -11.51 11.20
CA ARG A 222 -15.58 -12.88 11.56
C ARG A 222 -14.08 -13.08 11.61
N LEU A 223 -13.30 -12.16 11.01
CA LEU A 223 -11.85 -12.19 10.97
C LEU A 223 -11.21 -11.40 12.11
N VAL A 224 -11.96 -10.54 12.79
CA VAL A 224 -11.41 -9.72 13.87
C VAL A 224 -11.72 -10.28 15.25
N THR A 225 -10.85 -10.02 16.20
CA THR A 225 -11.08 -10.25 17.63
C THR A 225 -12.02 -9.18 18.20
N PRO A 226 -12.68 -9.43 19.35
CA PRO A 226 -13.50 -8.41 20.02
C PRO A 226 -12.71 -7.16 20.44
N ASP A 227 -11.39 -7.28 20.63
CA ASP A 227 -10.46 -6.22 20.97
C ASP A 227 -9.64 -5.75 19.76
N CYS A 228 -10.22 -5.80 18.57
CA CYS A 228 -9.61 -5.36 17.33
C CYS A 228 -9.13 -3.90 17.45
N ARG A 229 -7.86 -3.67 17.11
CA ARG A 229 -7.19 -2.36 17.19
C ARG A 229 -7.50 -1.47 16.01
N GLY A 230 -7.88 -2.05 14.89
CA GLY A 230 -8.28 -1.28 13.72
C GLY A 230 -8.23 -2.07 12.42
N ILE A 231 -8.85 -1.48 11.42
CA ILE A 231 -8.89 -1.98 10.05
C ILE A 231 -8.49 -0.83 9.11
N TRP A 232 -7.50 -1.07 8.26
CA TRP A 232 -7.14 -0.19 7.16
C TRP A 232 -7.53 -0.85 5.84
N VAL A 233 -8.28 -0.11 5.02
CA VAL A 233 -8.63 -0.54 3.66
C VAL A 233 -8.25 0.56 2.70
N SER A 234 -7.32 0.33 1.78
CA SER A 234 -6.96 1.26 0.71
C SER A 234 -7.34 0.72 -0.66
N LEU A 235 -7.64 1.61 -1.59
CA LEU A 235 -7.99 1.28 -2.98
C LEU A 235 -7.35 2.30 -3.94
N HIS A 236 -6.81 1.79 -5.04
CA HIS A 236 -6.21 2.59 -6.12
C HIS A 236 -7.03 2.51 -7.43
N THR A 237 -8.28 2.08 -7.31
CA THR A 237 -9.20 1.98 -8.45
C THR A 237 -9.68 3.37 -8.86
N GLN A 238 -9.58 3.68 -10.15
CA GLN A 238 -10.05 4.96 -10.69
C GLN A 238 -11.53 5.17 -10.36
N ASP A 239 -11.90 6.42 -10.08
CA ASP A 239 -13.27 6.87 -9.75
C ASP A 239 -13.84 6.31 -8.42
N MET A 240 -13.01 5.64 -7.61
CA MET A 240 -13.41 5.21 -6.27
C MET A 240 -13.42 6.39 -5.30
N GLN A 241 -14.52 6.55 -4.56
CA GLN A 241 -14.67 7.59 -3.53
C GLN A 241 -14.36 7.01 -2.15
N ALA A 242 -13.67 7.78 -1.31
CA ALA A 242 -13.30 7.36 0.04
C ALA A 242 -14.53 7.04 0.91
N GLU A 243 -15.60 7.83 0.76
CA GLU A 243 -16.88 7.64 1.46
C GLU A 243 -17.55 6.32 1.08
N ALA A 244 -17.40 5.87 -0.16
CA ALA A 244 -17.92 4.58 -0.58
C ALA A 244 -17.17 3.43 0.13
N VAL A 245 -15.85 3.53 0.26
CA VAL A 245 -15.04 2.53 0.97
C VAL A 245 -15.41 2.52 2.45
N ALA A 246 -15.49 3.67 3.09
CA ALA A 246 -15.94 3.78 4.49
C ALA A 246 -17.37 3.26 4.67
N GLY A 247 -18.28 3.56 3.73
CA GLY A 247 -19.65 3.07 3.73
C GLY A 247 -19.75 1.55 3.72
N TRP A 248 -18.95 0.85 2.94
CA TRP A 248 -18.92 -0.62 2.96
C TRP A 248 -18.43 -1.18 4.30
N VAL A 249 -17.40 -0.58 4.90
CA VAL A 249 -16.92 -0.99 6.22
C VAL A 249 -18.00 -0.74 7.29
N ASN A 250 -18.69 0.40 7.26
CA ASN A 250 -19.76 0.77 8.18
C ASN A 250 -20.99 -0.15 8.11
N GLN A 251 -21.20 -0.82 6.97
CA GLN A 251 -22.30 -1.79 6.85
C GLN A 251 -22.06 -3.07 7.66
N VAL A 252 -20.81 -3.39 7.99
CA VAL A 252 -20.44 -4.67 8.60
C VAL A 252 -19.76 -4.52 9.96
N MET A 253 -19.13 -3.39 10.23
CA MET A 253 -18.45 -3.11 11.49
C MET A 253 -19.24 -2.11 12.32
N PRO A 254 -19.27 -2.23 13.66
CA PRO A 254 -19.89 -1.23 14.53
C PRO A 254 -19.08 0.10 14.50
N GLY A 255 -19.73 1.21 14.81
CA GLY A 255 -19.07 2.53 14.79
C GLY A 255 -18.98 3.12 13.39
N GLN A 256 -18.00 3.99 13.17
CA GLN A 256 -17.84 4.68 11.89
C GLN A 256 -16.39 4.61 11.40
N ALA A 257 -16.21 4.11 10.19
CA ALA A 257 -14.95 4.21 9.48
C ALA A 257 -14.76 5.63 8.94
N GLN A 258 -13.54 6.15 9.03
CA GLN A 258 -13.15 7.47 8.53
C GLN A 258 -12.70 7.34 7.08
N PRO A 259 -13.30 8.09 6.12
CA PRO A 259 -12.84 8.14 4.76
C PRO A 259 -11.57 9.00 4.64
N LEU A 260 -10.64 8.62 3.78
CA LEU A 260 -9.37 9.30 3.56
C LEU A 260 -9.03 9.36 2.07
N GLN A 261 -8.48 10.50 1.64
CA GLN A 261 -7.85 10.64 0.33
C GLN A 261 -6.35 10.40 0.46
N LEU A 262 -5.80 9.47 -0.32
CA LEU A 262 -4.36 9.22 -0.39
C LEU A 262 -3.72 10.00 -1.53
N GLY A 263 -2.50 10.49 -1.30
CA GLY A 263 -1.75 11.20 -2.32
C GLY A 263 -0.35 11.54 -1.88
N THR A 264 0.43 12.09 -2.81
CA THR A 264 1.75 12.66 -2.57
C THR A 264 1.75 14.13 -2.96
N GLN A 265 2.61 14.93 -2.34
CA GLN A 265 2.65 16.37 -2.55
C GLN A 265 4.05 16.81 -3.02
N THR A 266 4.11 17.70 -4.00
CA THR A 266 5.37 18.36 -4.38
C THR A 266 5.80 19.35 -3.31
N LYS A 267 7.04 19.82 -3.40
CA LYS A 267 7.57 20.87 -2.50
C LYS A 267 6.73 22.16 -2.57
N ASP A 268 6.18 22.46 -3.73
CA ASP A 268 5.40 23.67 -3.99
C ASP A 268 3.93 23.53 -3.58
N GLY A 269 3.53 22.38 -3.05
CA GLY A 269 2.20 22.14 -2.51
C GLY A 269 1.21 21.48 -3.48
N ASP A 270 1.61 21.19 -4.72
CA ASP A 270 0.76 20.47 -5.68
C ASP A 270 0.55 19.03 -5.24
N VAL A 271 -0.70 18.57 -5.26
CA VAL A 271 -1.08 17.23 -4.81
C VAL A 271 -1.35 16.31 -6.00
N LEU A 272 -0.66 15.18 -6.03
CA LEU A 272 -0.96 14.06 -6.90
C LEU A 272 -1.79 13.04 -6.12
N ALA A 273 -3.07 12.92 -6.45
CA ALA A 273 -3.94 11.88 -5.89
C ALA A 273 -3.43 10.49 -6.29
N ALA A 274 -3.42 9.56 -5.34
CA ALA A 274 -2.91 8.20 -5.56
C ALA A 274 -3.92 7.10 -5.22
N GLY A 275 -5.00 7.42 -4.51
CA GLY A 275 -6.03 6.47 -4.14
C GLY A 275 -6.87 6.98 -2.98
N VAL A 276 -7.68 6.09 -2.43
CA VAL A 276 -8.56 6.37 -1.28
C VAL A 276 -8.36 5.30 -0.22
N ALA A 277 -8.73 5.62 1.03
CA ALA A 277 -8.75 4.64 2.10
C ALA A 277 -9.93 4.85 3.03
N ALA A 278 -10.21 3.84 3.85
CA ALA A 278 -11.06 3.92 5.01
C ALA A 278 -10.32 3.33 6.21
N ILE A 279 -10.39 4.04 7.33
CA ILE A 279 -9.88 3.57 8.62
C ILE A 279 -11.06 3.31 9.54
N TRP A 280 -11.18 2.09 10.01
CA TRP A 280 -12.03 1.76 11.12
C TRP A 280 -11.17 1.48 12.35
N GLN A 281 -11.56 2.04 13.48
CA GLN A 281 -10.92 1.80 14.76
C GLN A 281 -11.94 1.88 15.89
N ASP A 282 -11.69 1.11 16.94
CA ASP A 282 -12.49 1.20 18.17
C ASP A 282 -11.94 2.36 19.01
N ASP A 283 -12.74 3.41 19.19
CA ASP A 283 -12.36 4.62 19.94
C ASP A 283 -12.33 4.39 21.47
N TYR A 284 -12.76 3.22 21.93
CA TYR A 284 -12.90 2.90 23.35
C TYR A 284 -11.74 2.06 23.93
N LYS A 285 -10.63 1.89 23.20
CA LYS A 285 -9.52 1.05 23.68
C LYS A 285 -8.16 1.68 23.42
#